data_1eec2a2f5e4950042ba0a8b5cec57e76
#
_entry.id   1eec2a2f5e4950042ba0a8b5cec57e76
#
_cell.length_a   1.000
_cell.length_b   1.000
_cell.length_c   1.000
_cell.angle_alpha   90.00
_cell.angle_beta   90.00
_cell.angle_gamma   90.00
#
_symmetry.space_group_name_H-M   'P 1'
#
loop_
_entity.id
_entity.type
_entity.pdbx_description
1 polymer ?
#
loop_
_entity_poly.entity_id
_entity_poly.type
_entity_poly.pdbx_seq_one_letter_code
_entity_poly.pdbx_strand_id
1 'polypeptide(L)'
;MLALMLGLCISAIYLVYLILRSIWKSPLNTVKNAHFTSPFCSLWILCIRYRGIEHGVIRKLHEKHGPLLRLGPNELSLACVEHGCNIVMERLFEKPVWYERFCNYNGSVQHDTCRRR
;
A
#
# COMPACT_ATOMS: atom_id res chain seq x y z
N MET A 1 -14.54 -21.35 34.11
CA MET A 1 -13.40 -20.44 34.12
C MET A 1 -12.24 -20.96 33.27
N LEU A 2 -11.71 -22.15 33.57
CA LEU A 2 -10.56 -22.71 32.84
C LEU A 2 -10.83 -22.90 31.33
N ALA A 3 -11.99 -23.41 30.95
CA ALA A 3 -12.39 -23.62 29.56
C ALA A 3 -12.50 -22.31 28.75
N LEU A 4 -12.98 -21.23 29.37
CA LEU A 4 -13.04 -19.90 28.77
C LEU A 4 -11.64 -19.33 28.52
N MET A 5 -10.72 -19.48 29.45
CA MET A 5 -9.34 -19.05 29.28
C MET A 5 -8.63 -19.82 28.19
N LEU A 6 -8.81 -21.14 28.10
CA LEU A 6 -8.27 -21.97 27.02
C LEU A 6 -8.84 -21.55 25.65
N GLY A 7 -10.14 -21.29 25.56
CA GLY A 7 -10.76 -20.81 24.32
C GLY A 7 -10.21 -19.48 23.84
N LEU A 8 -9.98 -18.52 24.75
CA LEU A 8 -9.37 -17.23 24.45
C LEU A 8 -7.93 -17.38 23.96
N CYS A 9 -7.13 -18.23 24.62
CA CYS A 9 -5.76 -18.48 24.19
C CYS A 9 -5.69 -19.10 22.79
N ILE A 10 -6.53 -20.07 22.50
CA ILE A 10 -6.57 -20.71 21.18
C ILE A 10 -6.98 -19.72 20.10
N SER A 11 -8.01 -18.88 20.35
CA SER A 11 -8.44 -17.85 19.40
C SER A 11 -7.36 -16.80 19.15
N ALA A 12 -6.63 -16.38 20.17
CA ALA A 12 -5.52 -15.45 20.05
C ALA A 12 -4.36 -16.04 19.21
N ILE A 13 -3.98 -17.29 19.46
CA ILE A 13 -2.95 -17.99 18.69
C ILE A 13 -3.39 -18.14 17.23
N TYR A 14 -4.66 -18.47 16.98
CA TYR A 14 -5.18 -18.58 15.62
C TYR A 14 -5.17 -17.24 14.88
N LEU A 15 -5.53 -16.15 15.54
CA LEU A 15 -5.43 -14.79 14.96
C LEU A 15 -3.99 -14.43 14.60
N VAL A 16 -3.04 -14.67 15.49
CA VAL A 16 -1.61 -14.45 15.23
C VAL A 16 -1.15 -15.28 14.02
N TYR A 17 -1.55 -16.54 13.96
CA TYR A 17 -1.25 -17.42 12.82
C TYR A 17 -1.80 -16.87 11.49
N LEU A 18 -3.05 -16.38 11.47
CA LEU A 18 -3.64 -15.79 10.26
C LEU A 18 -2.89 -14.54 9.80
N ILE A 19 -2.48 -13.68 10.74
CA ILE A 19 -1.69 -12.47 10.46
C ILE A 19 -0.33 -12.87 9.85
N LEU A 20 0.40 -13.78 10.49
CA LEU A 20 1.69 -14.25 9.99
C LEU A 20 1.59 -14.89 8.62
N ARG A 21 0.57 -15.73 8.40
CA ARG A 21 0.32 -16.35 7.10
C ARG A 21 0.04 -15.32 6.00
N SER A 22 -0.72 -14.28 6.30
CA SER A 22 -1.01 -13.18 5.36
C SER A 22 0.26 -12.45 4.93
N ILE A 23 1.18 -12.23 5.86
CA ILE A 23 2.45 -11.56 5.60
C ILE A 23 3.37 -12.43 4.73
N TRP A 24 3.48 -13.71 5.05
CA TRP A 24 4.36 -14.63 4.33
C TRP A 24 3.93 -14.86 2.88
N LYS A 25 2.64 -14.80 2.60
CA LYS A 25 2.09 -14.93 1.24
C LYS A 25 2.14 -13.65 0.42
N SER A 26 2.51 -12.52 1.01
CA SER A 26 2.54 -11.25 0.30
C SER A 26 3.67 -11.20 -0.73
N PRO A 27 3.37 -10.95 -2.02
CA PRO A 27 4.40 -10.79 -3.06
C PRO A 27 5.30 -9.57 -2.80
N LEU A 28 4.90 -8.69 -1.88
CA LEU A 28 5.63 -7.47 -1.53
C LEU A 28 6.76 -7.69 -0.51
N ASN A 29 7.02 -8.92 -0.10
CA ASN A 29 8.10 -9.23 0.85
C ASN A 29 9.51 -8.98 0.30
N THR A 30 9.65 -8.92 -1.03
CA THR A 30 10.91 -8.58 -1.69
C THR A 30 11.24 -7.10 -1.64
N VAL A 31 10.24 -6.27 -1.35
CA VAL A 31 10.39 -4.81 -1.32
C VAL A 31 10.81 -4.34 0.08
N LYS A 32 11.74 -3.38 0.13
CA LYS A 32 12.15 -2.78 1.40
C LYS A 32 11.00 -2.09 2.11
N ASN A 33 10.82 -2.38 3.39
CA ASN A 33 9.81 -1.75 4.22
C ASN A 33 10.25 -0.34 4.64
N ALA A 34 9.36 0.63 4.54
CA ALA A 34 9.58 1.98 5.06
C ALA A 34 9.64 1.99 6.60
N HIS A 35 8.85 1.13 7.22
CA HIS A 35 8.79 0.95 8.67
C HIS A 35 8.55 -0.53 9.00
N PHE A 36 8.94 -0.98 10.20
CA PHE A 36 8.77 -2.38 10.60
C PHE A 36 7.30 -2.82 10.66
N THR A 37 6.36 -1.90 10.87
CA THR A 37 4.92 -2.18 10.89
C THR A 37 4.28 -2.24 9.49
N SER A 38 4.98 -1.78 8.44
CA SER A 38 4.43 -1.72 7.08
C SER A 38 3.88 -3.05 6.55
N PRO A 39 4.46 -4.23 6.85
CA PRO A 39 3.91 -5.50 6.41
C PRO A 39 2.59 -5.87 7.10
N PHE A 40 2.36 -5.37 8.30
CA PHE A 40 1.25 -5.77 9.17
C PHE A 40 0.05 -4.83 9.08
N CYS A 41 0.31 -3.54 9.12
CA CYS A 41 -0.74 -2.52 9.16
C CYS A 41 -0.30 -1.19 8.54
N SER A 42 -1.28 -0.38 8.16
CA SER A 42 -1.07 0.96 7.58
C SER A 42 -1.08 2.08 8.64
N LEU A 43 -1.12 1.76 9.93
CA LEU A 43 -1.26 2.77 11.00
C LEU A 43 -0.13 3.79 10.98
N TRP A 44 1.10 3.35 10.73
CA TRP A 44 2.26 4.23 10.68
C TRP A 44 2.10 5.29 9.58
N ILE A 45 1.77 4.90 8.36
CA ILE A 45 1.60 5.84 7.25
C ILE A 45 0.38 6.75 7.45
N LEU A 46 -0.71 6.24 8.02
CA LEU A 46 -1.87 7.03 8.37
C LEU A 46 -1.54 8.11 9.42
N CYS A 47 -0.75 7.80 10.43
CA CYS A 47 -0.29 8.78 11.41
C CYS A 47 0.55 9.89 10.77
N ILE A 48 1.41 9.54 9.82
CA ILE A 48 2.25 10.50 9.11
C ILE A 48 1.40 11.39 8.20
N ARG A 49 0.41 10.83 7.51
CA ARG A 49 -0.56 11.56 6.70
C ARG A 49 -1.38 12.52 7.54
N TYR A 50 -1.88 12.05 8.66
CA TYR A 50 -2.65 12.88 9.59
C TYR A 50 -1.84 14.10 10.09
N ARG A 51 -0.53 13.91 10.31
CA ARG A 51 0.38 14.99 10.71
C ARG A 51 0.80 15.91 9.56
N GLY A 52 0.48 15.60 8.33
CA GLY A 52 0.85 16.39 7.15
C GLY A 52 2.35 16.39 6.81
N ILE A 53 3.15 15.49 7.39
CA ILE A 53 4.60 15.41 7.20
C ILE A 53 5.02 14.30 6.22
N GLU A 54 4.06 13.69 5.53
CA GLU A 54 4.27 12.55 4.66
C GLU A 54 5.38 12.77 3.63
N HIS A 55 5.34 13.89 2.91
CA HIS A 55 6.30 14.18 1.84
C HIS A 55 7.76 14.21 2.34
N GLY A 56 8.00 14.88 3.46
CA GLY A 56 9.35 15.00 4.02
C GLY A 56 9.90 13.65 4.52
N VAL A 57 9.04 12.83 5.12
CA VAL A 57 9.42 11.51 5.65
C VAL A 57 9.67 10.53 4.51
N ILE A 58 8.74 10.44 3.54
CA ILE A 58 8.87 9.51 2.41
C ILE A 58 10.08 9.85 1.54
N ARG A 59 10.34 11.15 1.30
CA ARG A 59 11.53 11.59 0.55
C ARG A 59 12.82 11.09 1.21
N LYS A 60 12.99 11.32 2.51
CA LYS A 60 14.16 10.85 3.25
C LYS A 60 14.30 9.32 3.23
N LEU A 61 13.18 8.61 3.27
CA LEU A 61 13.19 7.15 3.19
C LEU A 61 13.61 6.65 1.80
N HIS A 62 13.18 7.32 0.73
CA HIS A 62 13.63 7.01 -0.63
C HIS A 62 15.11 7.30 -0.82
N GLU A 63 15.62 8.41 -0.28
CA GLU A 63 17.04 8.73 -0.30
C GLU A 63 17.88 7.64 0.39
N LYS A 64 17.35 7.04 1.47
CA LYS A 64 18.05 6.02 2.26
C LYS A 64 17.90 4.60 1.70
N HIS A 65 16.73 4.23 1.23
CA HIS A 65 16.37 2.85 0.90
C HIS A 65 16.21 2.56 -0.58
N GLY A 66 16.16 3.62 -1.41
CA GLY A 66 16.04 3.50 -2.86
C GLY A 66 14.65 3.84 -3.40
N PRO A 67 14.46 3.64 -4.71
CA PRO A 67 13.29 4.16 -5.43
C PRO A 67 11.97 3.44 -5.11
N LEU A 68 12.02 2.25 -4.53
CA LEU A 68 10.83 1.43 -4.25
C LEU A 68 10.75 1.12 -2.77
N LEU A 69 9.65 1.55 -2.13
CA LEU A 69 9.39 1.36 -0.71
C LEU A 69 7.98 0.83 -0.46
N ARG A 70 7.86 -0.07 0.51
CA ARG A 70 6.58 -0.54 1.01
C ARG A 70 6.13 0.33 2.20
N LEU A 71 5.03 1.04 2.03
CA LEU A 71 4.45 1.92 3.06
C LEU A 71 3.42 1.21 3.94
N GLY A 72 2.72 0.24 3.37
CA GLY A 72 1.67 -0.53 4.04
C GLY A 72 1.54 -1.95 3.48
N PRO A 73 0.60 -2.76 4.01
CA PRO A 73 0.38 -4.12 3.56
C PRO A 73 0.17 -4.23 2.04
N ASN A 74 -0.58 -3.30 1.47
CA ASN A 74 -0.93 -3.25 0.05
C ASN A 74 -0.54 -1.91 -0.60
N GLU A 75 0.39 -1.17 0.00
CA GLU A 75 0.75 0.17 -0.46
C GLU A 75 2.25 0.27 -0.73
N LEU A 76 2.58 0.70 -1.93
CA LEU A 76 3.94 0.93 -2.40
C LEU A 76 4.14 2.39 -2.73
N SER A 77 5.33 2.90 -2.47
CA SER A 77 5.80 4.20 -2.93
C SER A 77 6.91 4.04 -3.93
N LEU A 78 6.78 4.75 -5.04
CA LEU A 78 7.73 4.72 -6.15
C LEU A 78 8.24 6.15 -6.40
N ALA A 79 9.54 6.37 -6.27
CA ALA A 79 10.17 7.69 -6.44
C ALA A 79 10.98 7.82 -7.73
N CYS A 80 10.96 6.82 -8.60
CA CYS A 80 11.73 6.84 -9.83
C CYS A 80 10.96 7.57 -10.94
N VAL A 81 11.44 8.74 -11.35
CA VAL A 81 10.80 9.55 -12.40
C VAL A 81 10.91 8.86 -13.77
N GLU A 82 12.06 8.29 -14.08
CA GLU A 82 12.31 7.70 -15.41
C GLU A 82 11.59 6.34 -15.60
N HIS A 83 11.57 5.51 -14.56
CA HIS A 83 10.96 4.17 -14.66
C HIS A 83 9.59 4.12 -14.02
N GLY A 84 9.36 4.87 -12.96
CA GLY A 84 8.09 4.85 -12.23
C GLY A 84 6.96 5.54 -12.96
N CYS A 85 7.20 6.70 -13.54
CA CYS A 85 6.21 7.40 -14.37
C CYS A 85 5.84 6.57 -15.59
N ASN A 86 6.81 5.97 -16.27
CA ASN A 86 6.56 5.13 -17.43
C ASN A 86 5.76 3.88 -17.06
N ILE A 87 6.09 3.21 -15.95
CA ILE A 87 5.34 2.04 -15.51
C ILE A 87 3.89 2.41 -15.15
N VAL A 88 3.68 3.52 -14.44
CA VAL A 88 2.34 3.92 -13.99
C VAL A 88 1.51 4.55 -15.12
N MET A 89 2.15 5.32 -16.01
CA MET A 89 1.46 6.04 -17.08
C MET A 89 1.32 5.22 -18.37
N GLU A 90 2.34 4.47 -18.76
CA GLU A 90 2.37 3.76 -20.04
C GLU A 90 1.74 2.36 -19.95
N ARG A 91 1.88 1.66 -18.81
CA ARG A 91 1.31 0.31 -18.63
C ARG A 91 -0.17 0.31 -18.28
N LEU A 92 -0.83 1.46 -18.29
CA LEU A 92 -2.29 1.58 -18.16
C LEU A 92 -2.87 0.72 -17.04
N PHE A 93 -2.39 0.92 -15.81
CA PHE A 93 -3.02 0.28 -14.65
C PHE A 93 -4.50 0.65 -14.60
N GLU A 94 -5.35 -0.33 -14.34
CA GLU A 94 -6.78 -0.11 -14.15
C GLU A 94 -7.01 0.97 -13.09
N LYS A 95 -7.67 2.04 -13.51
CA LYS A 95 -8.01 3.12 -12.58
C LYS A 95 -9.24 2.73 -11.77
N PRO A 96 -9.24 2.97 -10.46
CA PRO A 96 -10.41 2.68 -9.63
C PRO A 96 -11.64 3.47 -10.11
N VAL A 97 -12.83 2.91 -9.91
CA VAL A 97 -14.13 3.46 -10.35
C VAL A 97 -14.35 4.91 -9.88
N TRP A 98 -13.81 5.30 -8.73
CA TRP A 98 -13.93 6.67 -8.25
C TRP A 98 -13.24 7.71 -9.14
N TYR A 99 -12.29 7.30 -9.97
CA TYR A 99 -11.62 8.17 -10.95
C TYR A 99 -12.56 8.68 -12.04
N GLU A 100 -13.65 7.97 -12.32
CA GLU A 100 -14.68 8.39 -13.26
C GLU A 100 -15.36 9.71 -12.86
N ARG A 101 -15.39 10.03 -11.56
CA ARG A 101 -15.94 11.27 -11.04
C ARG A 101 -15.09 12.51 -11.34
N PHE A 102 -13.83 12.32 -11.71
CA PHE A 102 -12.92 13.39 -12.11
C PHE A 102 -12.83 13.58 -13.63
N CYS A 103 -13.65 12.86 -14.40
CA CYS A 103 -13.74 13.07 -15.84
C CYS A 103 -14.35 14.43 -16.10
N ASN A 104 -13.62 15.28 -16.82
CA ASN A 104 -14.11 16.58 -17.23
C ASN A 104 -15.31 16.44 -18.16
N TYR A 105 -16.23 17.40 -18.12
CA TYR A 105 -17.50 17.46 -18.85
C TYR A 105 -17.35 17.28 -20.38
N ASN A 106 -16.17 17.49 -20.93
CA ASN A 106 -15.87 17.43 -22.37
C ASN A 106 -15.26 16.11 -22.84
N GLY A 107 -15.32 15.04 -22.05
CA GLY A 107 -14.80 13.73 -22.50
C GLY A 107 -13.31 13.77 -22.86
N SER A 108 -12.52 14.55 -22.13
CA SER A 108 -11.10 14.67 -22.40
C SER A 108 -10.36 13.33 -22.24
N VAL A 109 -9.28 13.20 -22.94
CA VAL A 109 -8.42 12.03 -23.19
C VAL A 109 -8.16 11.07 -22.03
N GLN A 110 -8.36 11.49 -20.81
CA GLN A 110 -8.25 10.63 -19.63
C GLN A 110 -9.37 9.59 -19.49
N HIS A 111 -10.47 9.77 -20.24
CA HIS A 111 -11.62 8.85 -20.21
C HIS A 111 -11.42 7.62 -21.11
N ASP A 112 -10.70 7.76 -22.21
CA ASP A 112 -10.55 6.67 -23.18
C ASP A 112 -9.71 5.50 -22.66
N THR A 113 -8.85 5.74 -21.68
CA THR A 113 -8.06 4.69 -21.03
C THR A 113 -8.84 3.85 -20.03
N CYS A 114 -9.95 4.36 -19.49
CA CYS A 114 -10.83 3.62 -18.58
C CYS A 114 -11.86 2.72 -19.29
N ARG A 115 -12.16 2.98 -20.59
CA ARG A 115 -13.30 2.37 -21.27
C ARG A 115 -12.97 1.19 -22.19
N ARG A 116 -11.70 0.84 -22.33
CA ARG A 116 -11.32 -0.32 -23.14
C ARG A 116 -11.07 -1.54 -22.26
N ARG A 117 -12.18 -2.11 -21.75
CA ARG A 117 -12.36 -3.58 -21.61
C ARG A 117 -13.74 -3.92 -21.15
#